data_ee4323c4ce484684166c2aa02a993d5f
#
_entry.id   ee4323c4ce484684166c2aa02a993d5f
#
_cell.length_a   1.000
_cell.length_b   1.000
_cell.length_c   1.000
_cell.angle_alpha   90.00
_cell.angle_beta   90.00
_cell.angle_gamma   90.00
#
_symmetry.space_group_name_H-M   'P 1'
#
loop_
_entity.id
_entity.type
_entity.pdbx_description
1 polymer ?
#
loop_
_entity_poly.entity_id
_entity_poly.type
_entity_poly.pdbx_seq_one_letter_code
_entity_poly.pdbx_strand_id
1 'polypeptide(L)'
;MNKVYMCIDLKSFYASVECAERNLDPLDTNLVVADKSRTEKTICLAVSPSLKEYGLKGRARLFEVVSAVRKVNIERRKNNNFRKFVGKSYKNSELKNNKLLELDYIVASPRMKLYMKYSSEIYNIYLKYLSKDDIFVYSIDEVFCDITNYLNMYKMTPKELVSMIIKDVYNKTGITATAGIGTNMYLAKVSMDIVAKHASPNEIGVRISELDEMSYRKKLWNHTPLTDFWRVGKGYAKKLEENNMYTMGDVALMSIQNENLLYKLFGVNAELLIDHAWGYETTTIKDIKGYKPENNSISSGQVLHCPYDYKKARLIVAEMIDSLALELTEKEKMTNSIVLMIGYEIDNTFSYDGDIVTDYYGRRVPKPAHGHKTLDYSTSSSKILTSKCLELYDEIINKNLLVRRINICACNVIDEKDAKKEVNFSQLDLFSNNNKVLEEKKEDKIKQNDEIKLQKIVTSLKNKYGKNIILKAMSLEEGATMKERNMQVGGHKG
;
A
#
# COMPACT_ATOMS: atom_id res chain seq x y z
N MET A 1 -2.53 23.87 -26.35
CA MET A 1 -1.23 23.50 -25.72
C MET A 1 -1.26 22.02 -25.42
N ASN A 2 -0.21 21.30 -25.75
CA ASN A 2 -0.09 19.90 -25.31
C ASN A 2 0.07 19.87 -23.80
N LYS A 3 -0.61 18.94 -23.14
CA LYS A 3 -0.47 18.73 -21.70
C LYS A 3 0.92 18.27 -21.35
N VAL A 4 1.43 18.68 -20.18
CA VAL A 4 2.71 18.24 -19.64
C VAL A 4 2.52 17.85 -18.18
N TYR A 5 2.77 16.60 -17.88
CA TYR A 5 2.71 16.03 -16.53
C TYR A 5 4.11 15.69 -16.03
N MET A 6 4.33 15.83 -14.75
CA MET A 6 5.49 15.23 -14.08
C MET A 6 5.04 14.22 -13.05
N CYS A 7 5.82 13.17 -12.88
CA CYS A 7 5.73 12.21 -11.80
C CYS A 7 7.06 12.23 -11.03
N ILE A 8 7.00 12.39 -9.71
CA ILE A 8 8.17 12.42 -8.83
C ILE A 8 8.07 11.30 -7.81
N ASP A 9 9.14 10.50 -7.66
CA ASP A 9 9.31 9.45 -6.64
C ASP A 9 10.53 9.74 -5.78
N LEU A 10 10.33 9.81 -4.45
CA LEU A 10 11.40 10.07 -3.48
C LEU A 10 12.24 8.80 -3.28
N LYS A 11 13.51 8.87 -3.62
CA LYS A 11 14.39 7.72 -3.73
C LYS A 11 14.57 6.98 -2.40
N SER A 12 14.05 5.74 -2.31
CA SER A 12 14.11 4.91 -1.10
C SER A 12 13.62 5.64 0.16
N PHE A 13 12.51 6.35 0.08
CA PHE A 13 12.04 7.37 0.99
C PHE A 13 12.29 7.09 2.46
N TYR A 14 11.79 5.98 3.02
CA TYR A 14 11.96 5.67 4.43
C TYR A 14 13.44 5.53 4.85
N ALA A 15 14.26 4.91 4.00
CA ALA A 15 15.69 4.78 4.28
C ALA A 15 16.40 6.14 4.19
N SER A 16 16.00 6.98 3.23
CA SER A 16 16.55 8.33 3.08
C SER A 16 16.18 9.24 4.26
N VAL A 17 14.94 9.16 4.77
CA VAL A 17 14.54 9.87 6.00
C VAL A 17 15.38 9.38 7.19
N GLU A 18 15.59 8.07 7.34
CA GLU A 18 16.41 7.53 8.45
C GLU A 18 17.88 7.94 8.34
N CYS A 19 18.42 8.11 7.15
CA CYS A 19 19.75 8.67 6.93
C CYS A 19 19.79 10.16 7.29
N ALA A 20 18.85 10.96 6.78
CA ALA A 20 18.77 12.41 7.03
C ALA A 20 18.69 12.72 8.54
N GLU A 21 17.88 12.00 9.29
CA GLU A 21 17.72 12.12 10.74
C GLU A 21 19.01 11.78 11.54
N ARG A 22 19.94 11.08 10.90
CA ARG A 22 21.26 10.73 11.47
C ARG A 22 22.39 11.56 10.91
N ASN A 23 22.08 12.58 10.10
CA ASN A 23 23.08 13.36 9.35
C ASN A 23 24.00 12.50 8.49
N LEU A 24 23.42 11.48 7.84
CA LEU A 24 24.09 10.55 6.93
C LEU A 24 23.59 10.76 5.50
N ASP A 25 24.47 10.61 4.52
CA ASP A 25 24.10 10.63 3.11
C ASP A 25 23.45 9.29 2.71
N PRO A 26 22.17 9.28 2.25
CA PRO A 26 21.51 8.06 1.81
C PRO A 26 22.14 7.43 0.56
N LEU A 27 22.89 8.19 -0.23
CA LEU A 27 23.60 7.69 -1.42
C LEU A 27 24.89 6.96 -1.07
N ASP A 28 25.46 7.22 0.10
CA ASP A 28 26.69 6.59 0.59
C ASP A 28 26.47 5.57 1.73
N THR A 29 25.37 5.70 2.48
CA THR A 29 25.11 4.91 3.67
C THR A 29 24.33 3.63 3.39
N ASN A 30 24.87 2.49 3.81
CA ASN A 30 24.19 1.21 3.78
C ASN A 30 23.22 1.10 4.96
N LEU A 31 21.91 1.17 4.68
CA LEU A 31 20.86 1.16 5.69
C LEU A 31 19.63 0.42 5.20
N VAL A 32 18.97 -0.30 6.10
CA VAL A 32 17.64 -0.87 5.91
C VAL A 32 16.67 -0.41 6.99
N VAL A 33 15.41 -0.23 6.62
CA VAL A 33 14.34 0.04 7.58
C VAL A 33 13.57 -1.26 7.83
N ALA A 34 13.77 -1.84 9.02
CA ALA A 34 13.13 -3.10 9.39
C ALA A 34 12.88 -3.19 10.90
N ASP A 35 11.81 -3.87 11.29
CA ASP A 35 11.50 -4.10 12.70
C ASP A 35 12.23 -5.34 13.22
N LYS A 36 13.35 -5.11 13.97
CA LYS A 36 14.14 -6.17 14.60
C LYS A 36 13.40 -6.97 15.66
N SER A 37 12.30 -6.45 16.22
CA SER A 37 11.50 -7.21 17.19
C SER A 37 10.69 -8.33 16.55
N ARG A 38 10.58 -8.33 15.21
CA ARG A 38 10.00 -9.40 14.43
C ARG A 38 11.08 -10.40 14.00
N THR A 39 10.65 -11.51 13.41
CA THR A 39 11.58 -12.53 12.89
C THR A 39 12.38 -11.99 11.69
N GLU A 40 13.49 -12.63 11.36
CA GLU A 40 14.27 -12.32 10.13
C GLU A 40 13.48 -12.47 8.83
N LYS A 41 12.30 -13.11 8.87
CA LYS A 41 11.36 -13.17 7.74
C LYS A 41 10.63 -11.85 7.51
N THR A 42 10.81 -10.82 8.37
CA THR A 42 10.19 -9.50 8.20
C THR A 42 10.62 -8.86 6.88
N ILE A 43 9.68 -8.16 6.23
CA ILE A 43 9.97 -7.39 5.03
C ILE A 43 10.59 -6.05 5.46
N CYS A 44 11.71 -5.68 4.87
CA CYS A 44 12.27 -4.35 4.99
C CYS A 44 11.33 -3.34 4.29
N LEU A 45 10.95 -2.28 4.97
CA LEU A 45 10.15 -1.20 4.39
C LEU A 45 10.90 -0.45 3.30
N ALA A 46 12.21 -0.28 3.49
CA ALA A 46 13.10 0.31 2.51
C ALA A 46 14.54 -0.20 2.68
N VAL A 47 15.27 -0.14 1.60
CA VAL A 47 16.72 -0.38 1.50
C VAL A 47 17.33 0.89 0.91
N SER A 48 18.41 1.42 1.50
CA SER A 48 19.07 2.64 0.99
C SER A 48 19.59 2.46 -0.44
N PRO A 49 19.71 3.55 -1.21
CA PRO A 49 20.27 3.50 -2.55
C PRO A 49 21.67 2.86 -2.58
N SER A 50 22.52 3.21 -1.63
CA SER A 50 23.87 2.66 -1.46
C SER A 50 23.86 1.13 -1.31
N LEU A 51 23.01 0.61 -0.43
CA LEU A 51 22.93 -0.84 -0.20
C LEU A 51 22.29 -1.61 -1.37
N LYS A 52 21.43 -0.96 -2.19
CA LYS A 52 20.89 -1.54 -3.41
C LYS A 52 21.96 -1.79 -4.49
N GLU A 53 23.09 -1.09 -4.46
CA GLU A 53 24.21 -1.35 -5.38
C GLU A 53 24.76 -2.78 -5.26
N TYR A 54 24.54 -3.44 -4.11
CA TYR A 54 24.90 -4.85 -3.89
C TYR A 54 23.82 -5.86 -4.35
N GLY A 55 22.88 -5.45 -5.21
CA GLY A 55 21.88 -6.32 -5.82
C GLY A 55 20.63 -6.58 -4.97
N LEU A 56 20.45 -5.85 -3.85
CA LEU A 56 19.27 -5.97 -3.00
C LEU A 56 18.06 -5.25 -3.58
N LYS A 57 16.88 -5.90 -3.49
CA LYS A 57 15.60 -5.31 -3.88
C LYS A 57 15.12 -4.31 -2.83
N GLY A 58 14.32 -3.31 -3.24
CA GLY A 58 13.82 -2.26 -2.35
C GLY A 58 12.98 -2.76 -1.17
N ARG A 59 12.32 -3.92 -1.31
CA ARG A 59 11.50 -4.59 -0.28
C ARG A 59 12.00 -6.01 0.00
N ALA A 60 13.31 -6.18 0.14
CA ALA A 60 13.92 -7.44 0.52
C ALA A 60 13.45 -7.86 1.93
N ARG A 61 13.43 -9.16 2.20
CA ARG A 61 13.28 -9.66 3.57
C ARG A 61 14.60 -9.50 4.32
N LEU A 62 14.55 -9.36 5.64
CA LEU A 62 15.76 -9.12 6.43
C LEU A 62 16.79 -10.25 6.29
N PHE A 63 16.36 -11.52 6.21
CA PHE A 63 17.28 -12.64 5.97
C PHE A 63 17.95 -12.58 4.57
N GLU A 64 17.26 -12.02 3.56
CA GLU A 64 17.86 -11.83 2.23
C GLU A 64 18.97 -10.76 2.28
N VAL A 65 18.77 -9.72 3.10
CA VAL A 65 19.81 -8.69 3.35
C VAL A 65 21.01 -9.33 4.03
N VAL A 66 20.80 -10.11 5.10
CA VAL A 66 21.86 -10.82 5.82
C VAL A 66 22.66 -11.72 4.86
N SER A 67 21.94 -12.51 4.04
CA SER A 67 22.56 -13.42 3.06
C SER A 67 23.35 -12.69 1.99
N ALA A 68 22.82 -11.57 1.45
CA ALA A 68 23.49 -10.79 0.43
C ALA A 68 24.76 -10.13 0.99
N VAL A 69 24.69 -9.51 2.16
CA VAL A 69 25.86 -8.90 2.83
C VAL A 69 26.94 -9.96 3.10
N ARG A 70 26.54 -11.13 3.59
CA ARG A 70 27.48 -12.25 3.80
C ARG A 70 28.17 -12.66 2.49
N LYS A 71 27.40 -12.78 1.40
CA LYS A 71 27.95 -13.12 0.07
C LYS A 71 28.95 -12.06 -0.40
N VAL A 72 28.58 -10.79 -0.30
CA VAL A 72 29.49 -9.68 -0.66
C VAL A 72 30.78 -9.72 0.16
N ASN A 73 30.70 -9.98 1.47
CA ASN A 73 31.88 -10.07 2.33
C ASN A 73 32.76 -11.27 2.00
N ILE A 74 32.20 -12.41 1.60
CA ILE A 74 32.96 -13.55 1.08
C ILE A 74 33.71 -13.15 -0.21
N GLU A 75 33.05 -12.50 -1.15
CA GLU A 75 33.67 -12.01 -2.37
C GLU A 75 34.76 -10.97 -2.12
N ARG A 76 34.53 -10.03 -1.20
CA ARG A 76 35.55 -9.04 -0.77
C ARG A 76 36.78 -9.70 -0.20
N ARG A 77 36.62 -10.73 0.65
CA ARG A 77 37.75 -11.51 1.20
C ARG A 77 38.50 -12.27 0.10
N LYS A 78 37.79 -12.91 -0.81
CA LYS A 78 38.36 -13.62 -1.96
C LYS A 78 39.20 -12.68 -2.82
N ASN A 79 38.66 -11.51 -3.15
CA ASN A 79 39.33 -10.49 -3.98
C ASN A 79 40.52 -9.82 -3.26
N ASN A 80 40.69 -10.09 -1.96
CA ASN A 80 41.77 -9.58 -1.14
C ASN A 80 42.68 -10.71 -0.57
N ASN A 81 42.84 -11.77 -1.36
CA ASN A 81 43.68 -12.93 -1.03
C ASN A 81 43.37 -13.54 0.36
N PHE A 82 42.07 -13.58 0.74
CA PHE A 82 41.56 -14.11 2.00
C PHE A 82 42.17 -13.45 3.28
N ARG A 83 42.74 -12.26 3.17
CA ARG A 83 43.17 -11.49 4.33
C ARG A 83 42.00 -11.22 5.28
N LYS A 84 42.29 -11.18 6.60
CA LYS A 84 41.27 -10.80 7.58
C LYS A 84 40.91 -9.32 7.41
N PHE A 85 39.63 -9.01 7.61
CA PHE A 85 39.20 -7.61 7.69
C PHE A 85 39.85 -6.92 8.89
N VAL A 86 40.22 -5.66 8.68
CA VAL A 86 40.80 -4.80 9.75
C VAL A 86 39.74 -3.98 10.47
N GLY A 87 38.52 -3.99 9.97
CA GLY A 87 37.38 -3.28 10.52
C GLY A 87 36.13 -3.49 9.64
N LYS A 88 35.09 -2.73 9.92
CA LYS A 88 33.83 -2.74 9.16
C LYS A 88 33.33 -1.32 8.89
N SER A 89 32.58 -1.13 7.82
CA SER A 89 31.95 0.16 7.51
C SER A 89 30.59 -0.02 6.87
N TYR A 90 29.67 0.89 7.19
CA TYR A 90 28.40 1.05 6.53
C TYR A 90 28.42 2.15 5.46
N LYS A 91 29.57 2.80 5.20
CA LYS A 91 29.74 3.81 4.15
C LYS A 91 30.35 3.21 2.91
N ASN A 92 29.68 3.40 1.78
CA ASN A 92 30.09 2.84 0.51
C ASN A 92 31.41 3.46 0.00
N SER A 93 31.62 4.75 0.23
CA SER A 93 32.86 5.46 -0.07
C SER A 93 34.06 4.84 0.67
N GLU A 94 33.93 4.55 1.96
CA GLU A 94 35.00 3.90 2.74
C GLU A 94 35.27 2.47 2.24
N LEU A 95 34.19 1.73 1.91
CA LEU A 95 34.30 0.36 1.40
C LEU A 95 34.96 0.30 -0.01
N LYS A 96 34.74 1.31 -0.85
CA LYS A 96 35.40 1.45 -2.17
C LYS A 96 36.89 1.80 -2.04
N ASN A 97 37.22 2.66 -1.06
CA ASN A 97 38.58 3.10 -0.84
C ASN A 97 39.43 2.06 -0.08
N ASN A 98 38.83 1.26 0.79
CA ASN A 98 39.56 0.25 1.59
C ASN A 98 38.91 -1.13 1.45
N LYS A 99 39.58 -2.00 0.68
CA LYS A 99 39.14 -3.39 0.42
C LYS A 99 39.26 -4.30 1.65
N LEU A 100 39.98 -3.88 2.72
CA LEU A 100 40.12 -4.61 3.99
C LEU A 100 38.99 -4.32 4.98
N LEU A 101 38.02 -3.47 4.63
CA LEU A 101 36.81 -3.26 5.45
C LEU A 101 35.72 -4.26 5.10
N GLU A 102 35.09 -4.79 6.11
CA GLU A 102 33.88 -5.60 6.00
C GLU A 102 32.67 -4.69 5.71
N LEU A 103 31.82 -5.08 4.76
CA LEU A 103 30.53 -4.43 4.52
C LEU A 103 29.64 -4.66 5.74
N ASP A 104 29.24 -3.58 6.37
CA ASP A 104 28.21 -3.53 7.43
C ASP A 104 27.04 -2.64 6.99
N TYR A 105 25.94 -2.66 7.73
CA TYR A 105 24.76 -1.85 7.45
C TYR A 105 23.99 -1.52 8.72
N ILE A 106 23.28 -0.39 8.69
CA ILE A 106 22.41 0.05 9.78
C ILE A 106 21.03 -0.56 9.60
N VAL A 107 20.45 -1.11 10.68
CA VAL A 107 19.03 -1.48 10.71
C VAL A 107 18.28 -0.47 11.55
N ALA A 108 17.49 0.39 10.90
CA ALA A 108 16.63 1.36 11.53
C ALA A 108 15.24 0.78 11.80
N SER A 109 14.69 0.99 12.99
CA SER A 109 13.30 0.64 13.28
C SER A 109 12.36 1.59 12.56
N PRO A 110 11.20 1.12 12.03
CA PRO A 110 10.20 1.96 11.39
C PRO A 110 9.68 3.07 12.32
N ARG A 111 9.50 4.28 11.78
CA ARG A 111 8.94 5.46 12.46
C ARG A 111 7.90 6.12 11.53
N MET A 112 6.74 5.46 11.35
CA MET A 112 5.77 5.84 10.33
C MET A 112 5.25 7.28 10.48
N LYS A 113 5.05 7.77 11.71
CA LYS A 113 4.64 9.16 11.95
C LYS A 113 5.68 10.17 11.46
N LEU A 114 6.96 9.86 11.66
CA LEU A 114 8.05 10.68 11.15
C LEU A 114 8.04 10.73 9.62
N TYR A 115 7.84 9.59 8.96
CA TYR A 115 7.79 9.54 7.50
C TYR A 115 6.61 10.33 6.95
N MET A 116 5.44 10.26 7.60
CA MET A 116 4.29 11.09 7.24
C MET A 116 4.58 12.58 7.42
N LYS A 117 5.31 12.97 8.47
CA LYS A 117 5.74 14.36 8.69
C LYS A 117 6.62 14.84 7.54
N TYR A 118 7.68 14.08 7.18
CA TYR A 118 8.53 14.41 6.04
C TYR A 118 7.77 14.49 4.72
N SER A 119 6.86 13.55 4.46
CA SER A 119 6.00 13.60 3.27
C SER A 119 5.15 14.86 3.22
N SER A 120 4.56 15.28 4.34
CA SER A 120 3.80 16.52 4.43
C SER A 120 4.66 17.77 4.25
N GLU A 121 5.87 17.78 4.78
CA GLU A 121 6.84 18.88 4.59
C GLU A 121 7.25 19.00 3.12
N ILE A 122 7.50 17.86 2.45
CA ILE A 122 7.83 17.85 1.01
C ILE A 122 6.62 18.29 0.17
N TYR A 123 5.40 17.86 0.51
CA TYR A 123 4.19 18.34 -0.15
C TYR A 123 4.04 19.87 -0.03
N ASN A 124 4.34 20.44 1.13
CA ASN A 124 4.36 21.89 1.31
C ASN A 124 5.44 22.60 0.46
N ILE A 125 6.52 21.90 0.08
CA ILE A 125 7.50 22.44 -0.87
C ILE A 125 6.88 22.48 -2.27
N TYR A 126 6.18 21.44 -2.71
CA TYR A 126 5.49 21.43 -4.01
C TYR A 126 4.45 22.57 -4.11
N LEU A 127 3.73 22.85 -3.03
CA LEU A 127 2.73 23.93 -2.97
C LEU A 127 3.31 25.34 -3.14
N LYS A 128 4.62 25.56 -3.05
CA LYS A 128 5.26 26.84 -3.37
C LYS A 128 5.30 27.11 -4.85
N TYR A 129 5.31 26.05 -5.64
CA TYR A 129 5.48 26.11 -7.09
C TYR A 129 4.19 25.83 -7.84
N LEU A 130 3.30 25.04 -7.27
CA LEU A 130 2.12 24.51 -7.94
C LEU A 130 0.88 24.64 -7.07
N SER A 131 -0.28 24.84 -7.69
CA SER A 131 -1.57 24.78 -7.00
C SER A 131 -1.84 23.38 -6.48
N LYS A 132 -2.50 23.28 -5.33
CA LYS A 132 -3.02 22.00 -4.81
C LYS A 132 -3.90 21.26 -5.82
N ASP A 133 -4.59 21.99 -6.69
CA ASP A 133 -5.53 21.40 -7.66
C ASP A 133 -4.81 20.67 -8.79
N ASP A 134 -3.57 21.05 -9.08
CA ASP A 134 -2.71 20.44 -10.09
C ASP A 134 -1.77 19.35 -9.53
N ILE A 135 -1.86 19.04 -8.22
CA ILE A 135 -1.08 17.99 -7.56
C ILE A 135 -1.99 16.84 -7.17
N PHE A 136 -1.62 15.61 -7.54
CA PHE A 136 -2.22 14.37 -7.09
C PHE A 136 -1.18 13.54 -6.31
N VAL A 137 -1.42 13.38 -5.00
CA VAL A 137 -0.58 12.54 -4.13
C VAL A 137 -0.96 11.09 -4.37
N TYR A 138 -0.08 10.35 -5.04
CA TYR A 138 -0.29 8.94 -5.39
C TYR A 138 0.07 8.00 -4.23
N SER A 139 1.16 8.31 -3.51
CA SER A 139 1.58 7.60 -2.32
C SER A 139 2.28 8.54 -1.33
N ILE A 140 2.84 8.01 -0.25
CA ILE A 140 3.60 8.80 0.74
C ILE A 140 4.89 9.42 0.16
N ASP A 141 5.41 8.85 -0.93
CA ASP A 141 6.68 9.19 -1.57
C ASP A 141 6.55 9.53 -3.06
N GLU A 142 5.32 9.49 -3.61
CA GLU A 142 5.09 9.70 -5.03
C GLU A 142 3.94 10.67 -5.31
N VAL A 143 4.17 11.59 -6.25
CA VAL A 143 3.18 12.58 -6.70
C VAL A 143 3.14 12.70 -8.20
N PHE A 144 1.95 12.99 -8.74
CA PHE A 144 1.74 13.48 -10.09
C PHE A 144 1.37 14.95 -10.06
N CYS A 145 1.88 15.73 -11.02
CA CYS A 145 1.52 17.13 -11.16
C CYS A 145 1.28 17.48 -12.62
N ASP A 146 0.24 18.27 -12.90
CA ASP A 146 0.04 18.95 -14.18
C ASP A 146 0.85 20.25 -14.16
N ILE A 147 1.94 20.30 -14.94
CA ILE A 147 2.82 21.47 -14.99
C ILE A 147 2.60 22.34 -16.24
N THR A 148 1.59 22.03 -17.04
CA THR A 148 1.33 22.66 -18.35
C THR A 148 1.35 24.19 -18.28
N ASN A 149 0.57 24.77 -17.38
CA ASN A 149 0.43 26.23 -17.30
C ASN A 149 1.63 26.92 -16.64
N TYR A 150 2.40 26.18 -15.86
CA TYR A 150 3.53 26.71 -15.08
C TYR A 150 4.78 26.94 -15.93
N LEU A 151 4.95 26.21 -17.04
CA LEU A 151 6.09 26.36 -17.94
C LEU A 151 6.21 27.76 -18.49
N ASN A 152 5.08 28.33 -18.95
CA ASN A 152 5.04 29.71 -19.44
C ASN A 152 5.20 30.74 -18.30
N MET A 153 4.60 30.46 -17.14
CA MET A 153 4.65 31.32 -15.96
C MET A 153 6.10 31.48 -15.45
N TYR A 154 6.82 30.37 -15.36
CA TYR A 154 8.23 30.36 -14.92
C TYR A 154 9.23 30.59 -16.06
N LYS A 155 8.78 30.59 -17.33
CA LYS A 155 9.63 30.66 -18.51
C LYS A 155 10.74 29.59 -18.51
N MET A 156 10.36 28.37 -18.14
CA MET A 156 11.27 27.22 -17.99
C MET A 156 10.81 26.06 -18.87
N THR A 157 11.77 25.24 -19.26
CA THR A 157 11.50 23.90 -19.83
C THR A 157 10.98 22.96 -18.75
N PRO A 158 10.25 21.88 -19.09
CA PRO A 158 9.79 20.90 -18.13
C PRO A 158 10.93 20.36 -17.23
N LYS A 159 12.09 20.06 -17.79
CA LYS A 159 13.26 19.56 -17.05
C LYS A 159 13.81 20.56 -16.05
N GLU A 160 13.88 21.84 -16.43
CA GLU A 160 14.36 22.90 -15.56
C GLU A 160 13.44 23.09 -14.36
N LEU A 161 12.11 23.17 -14.59
CA LEU A 161 11.12 23.30 -13.52
C LEU A 161 11.17 22.12 -12.56
N VAL A 162 11.17 20.89 -13.07
CA VAL A 162 11.27 19.66 -12.26
C VAL A 162 12.57 19.63 -11.46
N SER A 163 13.71 19.99 -12.09
CA SER A 163 15.01 20.05 -11.41
C SER A 163 15.03 21.08 -10.29
N MET A 164 14.42 22.25 -10.50
CA MET A 164 14.31 23.30 -9.49
C MET A 164 13.51 22.83 -8.27
N ILE A 165 12.36 22.21 -8.50
CA ILE A 165 11.50 21.70 -7.44
C ILE A 165 12.23 20.60 -6.63
N ILE A 166 12.85 19.63 -7.30
CA ILE A 166 13.57 18.55 -6.62
C ILE A 166 14.79 19.07 -5.86
N LYS A 167 15.48 20.09 -6.39
CA LYS A 167 16.60 20.74 -5.70
C LYS A 167 16.16 21.41 -4.40
N ASP A 168 14.99 22.08 -4.37
CA ASP A 168 14.42 22.67 -3.13
C ASP A 168 14.05 21.56 -2.13
N VAL A 169 13.49 20.44 -2.58
CA VAL A 169 13.25 19.26 -1.72
C VAL A 169 14.55 18.75 -1.12
N TYR A 170 15.57 18.53 -1.94
CA TYR A 170 16.88 18.05 -1.49
C TYR A 170 17.54 19.00 -0.49
N ASN A 171 17.55 20.28 -0.79
CA ASN A 171 18.18 21.29 0.08
C ASN A 171 17.54 21.35 1.46
N LYS A 172 16.23 21.07 1.58
CA LYS A 172 15.50 21.12 2.84
C LYS A 172 15.49 19.83 3.62
N THR A 173 15.55 18.70 2.92
CA THR A 173 15.31 17.38 3.51
C THR A 173 16.49 16.42 3.38
N GLY A 174 17.48 16.72 2.53
CA GLY A 174 18.54 15.79 2.15
C GLY A 174 18.06 14.59 1.30
N ILE A 175 16.79 14.60 0.85
CA ILE A 175 16.20 13.48 0.12
C ILE A 175 16.20 13.80 -1.37
N THR A 176 16.81 12.91 -2.16
CA THR A 176 16.81 13.00 -3.62
C THR A 176 15.60 12.28 -4.21
N ALA A 177 15.32 12.53 -5.50
CA ALA A 177 14.18 11.96 -6.21
C ALA A 177 14.54 11.51 -7.62
N THR A 178 13.67 10.71 -8.19
CA THR A 178 13.62 10.39 -9.61
C THR A 178 12.36 11.01 -10.19
N ALA A 179 12.42 11.57 -11.40
CA ALA A 179 11.26 12.14 -12.04
C ALA A 179 11.10 11.68 -13.48
N GLY A 180 9.86 11.56 -13.90
CA GLY A 180 9.45 11.35 -15.29
C GLY A 180 8.53 12.49 -15.73
N ILE A 181 8.70 12.90 -16.97
CA ILE A 181 7.92 13.91 -17.66
C ILE A 181 7.20 13.22 -18.82
N GLY A 182 5.94 13.56 -19.05
CA GLY A 182 5.16 12.98 -20.14
C GLY A 182 4.01 13.88 -20.58
N THR A 183 3.50 13.64 -21.79
CA THR A 183 2.32 14.32 -22.35
C THR A 183 1.01 13.91 -21.65
N ASN A 184 1.05 12.84 -20.88
CA ASN A 184 -0.01 12.36 -20.01
C ASN A 184 0.57 11.69 -18.75
N MET A 185 -0.29 11.35 -17.78
CA MET A 185 0.16 10.77 -16.52
C MET A 185 0.80 9.38 -16.68
N TYR A 186 0.32 8.55 -17.63
CA TYR A 186 0.91 7.25 -17.91
C TYR A 186 2.34 7.39 -18.40
N LEU A 187 2.58 8.25 -19.38
CA LEU A 187 3.92 8.47 -19.94
C LEU A 187 4.85 9.11 -18.89
N ALA A 188 4.37 10.04 -18.05
CA ALA A 188 5.16 10.57 -16.95
C ALA A 188 5.60 9.46 -15.97
N LYS A 189 4.68 8.55 -15.60
CA LYS A 189 4.98 7.43 -14.70
C LYS A 189 5.96 6.43 -15.31
N VAL A 190 5.70 6.00 -16.53
CA VAL A 190 6.55 5.01 -17.24
C VAL A 190 7.93 5.59 -17.56
N SER A 191 7.99 6.89 -17.89
CA SER A 191 9.25 7.62 -18.02
C SER A 191 10.07 7.54 -16.74
N MET A 192 9.46 7.80 -15.59
CA MET A 192 10.10 7.73 -14.28
C MET A 192 10.54 6.30 -13.92
N ASP A 193 9.63 5.33 -14.06
CA ASP A 193 9.86 3.96 -13.57
C ASP A 193 10.84 3.16 -14.42
N ILE A 194 10.88 3.40 -15.73
CA ILE A 194 11.69 2.61 -16.65
C ILE A 194 12.88 3.44 -17.17
N VAL A 195 12.62 4.59 -17.80
CA VAL A 195 13.67 5.33 -18.52
C VAL A 195 14.60 6.07 -17.56
N ALA A 196 14.05 6.77 -16.55
CA ALA A 196 14.88 7.55 -15.63
C ALA A 196 15.79 6.68 -14.76
N LYS A 197 15.46 5.42 -14.51
CA LYS A 197 16.35 4.49 -13.79
C LYS A 197 17.69 4.29 -14.50
N HIS A 198 17.72 4.40 -15.82
CA HIS A 198 18.91 4.25 -16.64
C HIS A 198 19.55 5.58 -17.03
N ALA A 199 18.92 6.71 -16.70
CA ALA A 199 19.48 8.04 -16.93
C ALA A 199 20.66 8.31 -15.98
N SER A 200 21.66 9.06 -16.44
CA SER A 200 22.75 9.52 -15.59
C SER A 200 22.24 10.46 -14.52
N PRO A 201 22.59 10.26 -13.25
CA PRO A 201 22.21 11.17 -12.18
C PRO A 201 22.99 12.47 -12.30
N ASN A 202 22.40 13.58 -11.85
CA ASN A 202 23.13 14.82 -11.63
C ASN A 202 23.93 14.77 -10.29
N GLU A 203 24.59 15.86 -9.91
CA GLU A 203 25.44 15.98 -8.72
C GLU A 203 24.74 15.59 -7.39
N ILE A 204 23.44 15.82 -7.28
CA ILE A 204 22.62 15.45 -6.13
C ILE A 204 21.84 14.14 -6.30
N GLY A 205 22.24 13.32 -7.28
CA GLY A 205 21.65 12.01 -7.51
C GLY A 205 20.28 11.98 -8.17
N VAL A 206 19.80 13.12 -8.69
CA VAL A 206 18.49 13.26 -9.38
C VAL A 206 18.59 12.69 -10.79
N ARG A 207 17.60 11.92 -11.18
CA ARG A 207 17.45 11.37 -12.53
C ARG A 207 16.12 11.83 -13.11
N ILE A 208 16.15 12.41 -14.30
CA ILE A 208 14.98 12.92 -15.00
C ILE A 208 14.95 12.37 -16.42
N SER A 209 13.79 11.90 -16.84
CA SER A 209 13.54 11.48 -18.22
C SER A 209 12.23 12.04 -18.72
N GLU A 210 12.04 12.00 -20.04
CA GLU A 210 10.89 12.55 -20.73
C GLU A 210 10.45 11.61 -21.84
N LEU A 211 9.13 11.42 -21.96
CA LEU A 211 8.49 10.64 -23.02
C LEU A 211 7.29 11.39 -23.58
N ASP A 212 7.18 11.35 -24.89
CA ASP A 212 5.94 11.52 -25.64
C ASP A 212 5.51 10.16 -26.23
N GLU A 213 4.37 10.10 -26.89
CA GLU A 213 3.80 8.88 -27.46
C GLU A 213 4.75 8.21 -28.47
N MET A 214 5.44 9.01 -29.29
CA MET A 214 6.34 8.50 -30.32
C MET A 214 7.65 7.97 -29.72
N SER A 215 8.24 8.69 -28.78
CA SER A 215 9.44 8.26 -28.07
C SER A 215 9.18 7.06 -27.16
N TYR A 216 7.98 6.95 -26.57
CA TYR A 216 7.51 5.78 -25.83
C TYR A 216 7.51 4.54 -26.74
N ARG A 217 6.85 4.61 -27.92
CA ARG A 217 6.79 3.49 -28.87
C ARG A 217 8.17 3.08 -29.33
N LYS A 218 9.02 4.04 -29.68
CA LYS A 218 10.40 3.76 -30.13
C LYS A 218 11.28 3.11 -29.06
N LYS A 219 11.15 3.53 -27.79
CA LYS A 219 12.06 3.10 -26.72
C LYS A 219 11.53 1.90 -25.92
N LEU A 220 10.19 1.78 -25.75
CA LEU A 220 9.62 0.90 -24.76
C LEU A 220 8.66 -0.16 -25.32
N TRP A 221 8.26 -0.11 -26.58
CA TRP A 221 7.41 -1.16 -27.15
C TRP A 221 8.00 -2.57 -27.03
N ASN A 222 9.34 -2.68 -27.12
CA ASN A 222 10.05 -3.95 -26.97
C ASN A 222 10.61 -4.18 -25.56
N HIS A 223 10.26 -3.33 -24.58
CA HIS A 223 10.76 -3.47 -23.22
C HIS A 223 10.11 -4.69 -22.51
N THR A 224 10.94 -5.43 -21.78
CA THR A 224 10.54 -6.54 -20.91
C THR A 224 11.18 -6.38 -19.53
N PRO A 225 10.55 -6.88 -18.47
CA PRO A 225 9.27 -7.58 -18.42
C PRO A 225 8.06 -6.63 -18.47
N LEU A 226 6.89 -7.14 -18.87
CA LEU A 226 5.63 -6.39 -18.90
C LEU A 226 5.26 -5.81 -17.53
N THR A 227 5.67 -6.44 -16.42
CA THR A 227 5.41 -6.00 -15.05
C THR A 227 6.11 -4.71 -14.65
N ASP A 228 7.00 -4.17 -15.47
CA ASP A 228 7.63 -2.87 -15.25
C ASP A 228 6.70 -1.71 -15.64
N PHE A 229 5.69 -1.98 -16.48
CA PHE A 229 4.72 -0.99 -16.88
C PHE A 229 3.65 -0.77 -15.82
N TRP A 230 3.32 0.49 -15.60
CA TRP A 230 2.28 0.87 -14.67
C TRP A 230 0.94 0.17 -15.00
N ARG A 231 0.25 -0.34 -13.98
CA ARG A 231 -0.98 -1.13 -14.04
C ARG A 231 -0.87 -2.53 -14.67
N VAL A 232 0.30 -2.97 -15.10
CA VAL A 232 0.51 -4.35 -15.54
C VAL A 232 1.09 -5.18 -14.39
N GLY A 233 0.22 -5.83 -13.64
CA GLY A 233 0.62 -6.76 -12.57
C GLY A 233 0.92 -8.18 -13.10
N LYS A 234 1.43 -9.05 -12.24
CA LYS A 234 1.76 -10.46 -12.59
C LYS A 234 0.61 -11.23 -13.23
N GLY A 235 -0.65 -10.95 -12.79
CA GLY A 235 -1.83 -11.62 -13.36
C GLY A 235 -2.11 -11.19 -14.80
N TYR A 236 -1.91 -9.90 -15.12
CA TYR A 236 -2.02 -9.39 -16.48
C TYR A 236 -0.88 -9.93 -17.35
N ALA A 237 0.36 -9.81 -16.89
CA ALA A 237 1.54 -10.31 -17.62
C ALA A 237 1.37 -11.79 -17.95
N LYS A 238 0.99 -12.64 -16.98
CA LYS A 238 0.76 -14.06 -17.19
C LYS A 238 -0.29 -14.33 -18.28
N LYS A 239 -1.45 -13.66 -18.24
CA LYS A 239 -2.50 -13.81 -19.26
C LYS A 239 -2.02 -13.37 -20.65
N LEU A 240 -1.24 -12.30 -20.72
CA LEU A 240 -0.67 -11.82 -21.97
C LEU A 240 0.35 -12.83 -22.53
N GLU A 241 1.29 -13.30 -21.72
CA GLU A 241 2.31 -14.28 -22.07
C GLU A 241 1.69 -15.62 -22.53
N GLU A 242 0.62 -16.09 -21.86
CA GLU A 242 -0.15 -17.28 -22.27
C GLU A 242 -0.83 -17.12 -23.65
N ASN A 243 -0.96 -15.88 -24.16
CA ASN A 243 -1.51 -15.55 -25.47
C ASN A 243 -0.43 -14.96 -26.41
N ASN A 244 0.85 -15.25 -26.18
CA ASN A 244 2.00 -14.84 -26.98
C ASN A 244 2.20 -13.32 -27.10
N MET A 245 1.80 -12.56 -26.10
CA MET A 245 2.07 -11.13 -25.98
C MET A 245 3.06 -10.90 -24.84
N TYR A 246 4.30 -10.53 -25.18
CA TYR A 246 5.42 -10.39 -24.23
C TYR A 246 5.84 -8.95 -24.01
N THR A 247 5.33 -8.04 -24.85
CA THR A 247 5.68 -6.61 -24.85
C THR A 247 4.44 -5.74 -25.02
N MET A 248 4.55 -4.45 -24.68
CA MET A 248 3.44 -3.51 -24.94
C MET A 248 3.23 -3.28 -26.44
N GLY A 249 4.27 -3.44 -27.25
CA GLY A 249 4.14 -3.46 -28.72
C GLY A 249 3.27 -4.61 -29.21
N ASP A 250 3.41 -5.82 -28.64
CA ASP A 250 2.54 -6.96 -29.00
C ASP A 250 1.08 -6.68 -28.63
N VAL A 251 0.83 -6.05 -27.47
CA VAL A 251 -0.53 -5.65 -27.05
C VAL A 251 -1.13 -4.62 -28.03
N ALA A 252 -0.34 -3.62 -28.42
CA ALA A 252 -0.77 -2.61 -29.37
C ALA A 252 -1.08 -3.23 -30.76
N LEU A 253 -0.26 -4.14 -31.23
CA LEU A 253 -0.51 -4.85 -32.49
C LEU A 253 -1.73 -5.78 -32.40
N MET A 254 -1.91 -6.49 -31.27
CA MET A 254 -3.06 -7.33 -31.02
C MET A 254 -4.37 -6.53 -31.02
N SER A 255 -4.36 -5.29 -30.52
CA SER A 255 -5.54 -4.42 -30.53
C SER A 255 -6.02 -4.09 -31.95
N ILE A 256 -5.13 -4.12 -32.95
CA ILE A 256 -5.48 -3.95 -34.36
C ILE A 256 -5.93 -5.28 -34.99
N GLN A 257 -5.23 -6.38 -34.66
CA GLN A 257 -5.46 -7.68 -35.29
C GLN A 257 -6.67 -8.40 -34.73
N ASN A 258 -6.87 -8.39 -33.42
CA ASN A 258 -7.96 -9.08 -32.72
C ASN A 258 -8.24 -8.43 -31.35
N GLU A 259 -8.85 -7.27 -31.36
CA GLU A 259 -9.25 -6.53 -30.15
C GLU A 259 -10.16 -7.36 -29.22
N ASN A 260 -11.05 -8.17 -29.81
CA ASN A 260 -11.97 -9.03 -29.06
C ASN A 260 -11.25 -10.01 -28.11
N LEU A 261 -10.03 -10.45 -28.45
CA LEU A 261 -9.24 -11.29 -27.57
C LEU A 261 -8.88 -10.54 -26.29
N LEU A 262 -8.47 -9.27 -26.39
CA LEU A 262 -8.12 -8.44 -25.23
C LEU A 262 -9.34 -8.21 -24.32
N TYR A 263 -10.51 -7.92 -24.89
CA TYR A 263 -11.74 -7.81 -24.12
C TYR A 263 -12.15 -9.13 -23.45
N LYS A 264 -11.97 -10.26 -24.12
CA LYS A 264 -12.21 -11.59 -23.53
C LYS A 264 -11.30 -11.87 -22.33
N LEU A 265 -10.05 -11.43 -22.37
CA LEU A 265 -9.06 -11.66 -21.31
C LEU A 265 -9.23 -10.71 -20.13
N PHE A 266 -9.58 -9.44 -20.37
CA PHE A 266 -9.50 -8.36 -19.38
C PHE A 266 -10.82 -7.62 -19.14
N GLY A 267 -11.89 -7.94 -19.88
CA GLY A 267 -13.18 -7.22 -19.82
C GLY A 267 -12.98 -5.74 -20.18
N VAL A 268 -13.72 -4.87 -19.54
CA VAL A 268 -13.65 -3.40 -19.75
C VAL A 268 -12.24 -2.82 -19.47
N ASN A 269 -11.42 -3.49 -18.69
CA ASN A 269 -10.05 -3.05 -18.44
C ASN A 269 -9.14 -3.21 -19.67
N ALA A 270 -9.60 -3.86 -20.74
CA ALA A 270 -8.87 -3.95 -21.99
C ALA A 270 -8.68 -2.56 -22.63
N GLU A 271 -9.66 -1.66 -22.53
CA GLU A 271 -9.55 -0.29 -23.06
C GLU A 271 -8.34 0.42 -22.49
N LEU A 272 -8.22 0.46 -21.16
CA LEU A 272 -7.08 1.10 -20.51
C LEU A 272 -5.74 0.44 -20.88
N LEU A 273 -5.71 -0.89 -21.01
CA LEU A 273 -4.50 -1.62 -21.40
C LEU A 273 -4.08 -1.29 -22.83
N ILE A 274 -5.05 -1.20 -23.76
CA ILE A 274 -4.83 -0.82 -25.17
C ILE A 274 -4.32 0.62 -25.24
N ASP A 275 -5.00 1.55 -24.59
CA ASP A 275 -4.57 2.96 -24.54
C ASP A 275 -3.13 3.10 -24.05
N HIS A 276 -2.81 2.44 -22.93
CA HIS A 276 -1.46 2.43 -22.39
C HIS A 276 -0.43 1.78 -23.34
N ALA A 277 -0.82 0.74 -24.08
CA ALA A 277 0.06 0.13 -25.08
C ALA A 277 0.38 1.08 -26.23
N TRP A 278 -0.53 1.98 -26.58
CA TRP A 278 -0.30 3.04 -27.56
C TRP A 278 0.33 4.30 -26.97
N GLY A 279 0.43 4.41 -25.64
CA GLY A 279 0.98 5.55 -24.92
C GLY A 279 -0.07 6.64 -24.64
N TYR A 280 -1.35 6.31 -24.66
CA TYR A 280 -2.46 7.23 -24.36
C TYR A 280 -2.92 7.09 -22.91
N GLU A 281 -3.37 8.17 -22.34
CA GLU A 281 -4.10 8.26 -21.07
C GLU A 281 -4.91 9.57 -21.10
N THR A 282 -6.21 9.43 -21.04
CA THR A 282 -7.13 10.57 -21.08
C THR A 282 -7.46 11.14 -19.71
N THR A 283 -7.28 10.34 -18.65
CA THR A 283 -7.57 10.74 -17.27
C THR A 283 -6.70 11.90 -16.83
N THR A 284 -7.31 12.96 -16.33
CA THR A 284 -6.62 14.11 -15.77
C THR A 284 -6.63 14.08 -14.24
N ILE A 285 -5.80 14.92 -13.60
CA ILE A 285 -5.81 15.09 -12.13
C ILE A 285 -7.21 15.57 -11.66
N LYS A 286 -7.88 16.39 -12.46
CA LYS A 286 -9.24 16.86 -12.16
C LYS A 286 -10.25 15.71 -12.14
N ASP A 287 -10.15 14.79 -13.09
CA ASP A 287 -11.03 13.61 -13.16
C ASP A 287 -10.83 12.71 -11.95
N ILE A 288 -9.57 12.44 -11.56
CA ILE A 288 -9.24 11.66 -10.36
C ILE A 288 -9.83 12.29 -9.10
N LYS A 289 -9.69 13.61 -8.94
CA LYS A 289 -10.23 14.33 -7.78
C LYS A 289 -11.74 14.41 -7.76
N GLY A 290 -12.37 14.44 -8.94
CA GLY A 290 -13.82 14.44 -9.09
C GLY A 290 -14.48 13.06 -8.99
N TYR A 291 -13.70 11.98 -9.08
CA TYR A 291 -14.21 10.63 -9.08
C TYR A 291 -14.82 10.23 -7.73
N LYS A 292 -16.06 9.76 -7.78
CA LYS A 292 -16.76 9.17 -6.64
C LYS A 292 -17.04 7.70 -6.96
N PRO A 293 -16.44 6.77 -6.21
CA PRO A 293 -16.71 5.35 -6.43
C PRO A 293 -18.18 5.02 -6.11
N GLU A 294 -18.80 4.20 -6.94
CA GLU A 294 -20.17 3.71 -6.72
C GLU A 294 -20.26 2.82 -5.49
N ASN A 295 -19.26 1.99 -5.28
CA ASN A 295 -19.18 1.08 -4.14
C ASN A 295 -17.99 1.44 -3.26
N ASN A 296 -18.27 1.69 -1.99
CA ASN A 296 -17.26 1.98 -0.99
C ASN A 296 -17.10 0.80 -0.03
N SER A 297 -15.86 0.52 0.33
CA SER A 297 -15.53 -0.45 1.37
C SER A 297 -14.43 0.06 2.29
N ILE A 298 -14.47 -0.36 3.55
CA ILE A 298 -13.39 -0.11 4.52
C ILE A 298 -12.93 -1.47 5.02
N SER A 299 -11.63 -1.75 4.90
CA SER A 299 -11.08 -3.04 5.27
C SER A 299 -9.93 -2.92 6.26
N SER A 300 -9.81 -3.92 7.11
CA SER A 300 -8.71 -4.07 8.06
C SER A 300 -8.14 -5.48 7.96
N GLY A 301 -6.81 -5.59 7.88
CA GLY A 301 -6.09 -6.86 7.82
C GLY A 301 -5.01 -6.96 8.87
N GLN A 302 -4.80 -8.19 9.38
CA GLN A 302 -3.73 -8.48 10.31
C GLN A 302 -3.07 -9.82 9.97
N VAL A 303 -1.73 -9.85 9.96
CA VAL A 303 -0.95 -11.08 10.01
C VAL A 303 -0.48 -11.25 11.45
N LEU A 304 -0.85 -12.35 12.06
CA LEU A 304 -0.50 -12.65 13.45
C LEU A 304 1.00 -12.96 13.57
N HIS A 305 1.63 -12.59 14.66
CA HIS A 305 3.07 -12.84 14.89
C HIS A 305 3.38 -14.32 15.10
N CYS A 306 2.45 -15.09 15.65
CA CYS A 306 2.48 -16.55 15.76
C CYS A 306 1.12 -17.14 15.33
N PRO A 307 1.02 -18.44 15.05
CA PRO A 307 -0.25 -19.10 14.77
C PRO A 307 -1.16 -19.08 16.00
N TYR A 308 -2.45 -18.81 15.80
CA TYR A 308 -3.48 -18.78 16.84
C TYR A 308 -4.48 -19.91 16.65
N ASP A 309 -4.92 -20.48 17.75
CA ASP A 309 -6.04 -21.40 17.77
C ASP A 309 -7.40 -20.70 17.54
N TYR A 310 -8.46 -21.47 17.43
CA TYR A 310 -9.82 -20.97 17.22
C TYR A 310 -10.22 -19.89 18.23
N LYS A 311 -9.95 -20.06 19.54
CA LYS A 311 -10.39 -19.13 20.59
C LYS A 311 -9.62 -17.82 20.53
N LYS A 312 -8.30 -17.88 20.45
CA LYS A 312 -7.46 -16.68 20.35
C LYS A 312 -7.72 -15.93 19.04
N ALA A 313 -7.92 -16.63 17.91
CA ALA A 313 -8.26 -15.97 16.65
C ALA A 313 -9.64 -15.31 16.67
N ARG A 314 -10.63 -15.91 17.37
CA ARG A 314 -11.96 -15.34 17.58
C ARG A 314 -11.89 -14.02 18.35
N LEU A 315 -11.03 -13.94 19.36
CA LEU A 315 -10.76 -12.70 20.11
C LEU A 315 -10.23 -11.60 19.18
N ILE A 316 -9.28 -11.94 18.30
CA ILE A 316 -8.73 -10.97 17.34
C ILE A 316 -9.80 -10.50 16.35
N VAL A 317 -10.67 -11.39 15.86
CA VAL A 317 -11.82 -10.98 15.03
C VAL A 317 -12.70 -9.99 15.77
N ALA A 318 -13.02 -10.22 17.06
CA ALA A 318 -13.80 -9.30 17.87
C ALA A 318 -13.12 -7.93 18.03
N GLU A 319 -11.80 -7.91 18.28
CA GLU A 319 -11.03 -6.66 18.36
C GLU A 319 -11.01 -5.90 17.02
N MET A 320 -10.84 -6.62 15.92
CA MET A 320 -10.74 -6.01 14.59
C MET A 320 -12.05 -5.40 14.12
N ILE A 321 -13.18 -6.10 14.33
CA ILE A 321 -14.50 -5.58 13.93
C ILE A 321 -14.94 -4.42 14.83
N ASP A 322 -14.61 -4.45 16.13
CA ASP A 322 -14.84 -3.32 17.03
C ASP A 322 -14.08 -2.07 16.56
N SER A 323 -12.79 -2.21 16.22
CA SER A 323 -12.02 -1.11 15.64
C SER A 323 -12.61 -0.58 14.35
N LEU A 324 -13.08 -1.47 13.47
CA LEU A 324 -13.69 -1.10 12.20
C LEU A 324 -15.01 -0.33 12.40
N ALA A 325 -15.82 -0.74 13.38
CA ALA A 325 -17.05 -0.03 13.77
C ALA A 325 -16.76 1.38 14.29
N LEU A 326 -15.71 1.55 15.11
CA LEU A 326 -15.26 2.87 15.56
C LEU A 326 -14.76 3.73 14.41
N GLU A 327 -14.03 3.16 13.44
CA GLU A 327 -13.57 3.86 12.24
C GLU A 327 -14.75 4.31 11.35
N LEU A 328 -15.77 3.46 11.19
CA LEU A 328 -17.02 3.84 10.50
C LEU A 328 -17.69 5.02 11.20
N THR A 329 -17.80 4.97 12.53
CA THR A 329 -18.39 6.06 13.32
C THR A 329 -17.60 7.37 13.20
N GLU A 330 -16.28 7.30 13.26
CA GLU A 330 -15.39 8.45 13.08
C GLU A 330 -15.55 9.13 11.72
N LYS A 331 -15.71 8.33 10.68
CA LYS A 331 -15.90 8.80 9.29
C LYS A 331 -17.36 9.13 8.95
N GLU A 332 -18.27 9.08 9.92
CA GLU A 332 -19.72 9.25 9.70
C GLU A 332 -20.26 8.32 8.60
N LYS A 333 -19.80 7.06 8.59
CA LYS A 333 -20.18 6.03 7.64
C LYS A 333 -20.92 4.88 8.33
N MET A 334 -21.72 4.17 7.54
CA MET A 334 -22.44 2.96 7.95
C MET A 334 -22.27 1.86 6.91
N THR A 335 -22.46 0.61 7.31
CA THR A 335 -22.41 -0.56 6.42
C THR A 335 -23.56 -1.52 6.71
N ASN A 336 -24.01 -2.23 5.70
CA ASN A 336 -24.94 -3.34 5.84
C ASN A 336 -24.34 -4.70 5.47
N SER A 337 -23.02 -4.76 5.16
CA SER A 337 -22.40 -6.00 4.72
C SER A 337 -20.99 -6.15 5.28
N ILE A 338 -20.70 -7.33 5.84
CA ILE A 338 -19.40 -7.71 6.38
C ILE A 338 -18.85 -8.89 5.57
N VAL A 339 -17.59 -8.81 5.17
CA VAL A 339 -16.84 -9.90 4.59
C VAL A 339 -15.71 -10.27 5.53
N LEU A 340 -15.55 -11.57 5.79
CA LEU A 340 -14.49 -12.12 6.63
C LEU A 340 -13.67 -13.13 5.83
N MET A 341 -12.34 -13.02 5.90
CA MET A 341 -11.41 -13.98 5.33
C MET A 341 -10.37 -14.39 6.37
N ILE A 342 -10.22 -15.70 6.59
CA ILE A 342 -9.29 -16.30 7.54
C ILE A 342 -8.25 -17.11 6.76
N GLY A 343 -6.98 -16.73 6.85
CA GLY A 343 -5.87 -17.47 6.29
C GLY A 343 -5.20 -18.33 7.36
N TYR A 344 -4.95 -19.58 7.02
CA TYR A 344 -4.37 -20.55 7.93
C TYR A 344 -2.85 -20.56 7.89
N GLU A 345 -2.22 -21.14 8.93
CA GLU A 345 -0.77 -21.33 8.99
C GLU A 345 -0.33 -22.41 8.00
N ILE A 346 0.83 -22.21 7.40
CA ILE A 346 1.39 -23.13 6.40
C ILE A 346 1.67 -24.53 6.98
N ASP A 347 2.08 -24.61 8.23
CA ASP A 347 2.40 -25.87 8.90
C ASP A 347 1.19 -26.81 9.02
N ASN A 348 -0.02 -26.28 8.99
CA ASN A 348 -1.24 -27.10 8.91
C ASN A 348 -1.27 -28.01 7.67
N THR A 349 -0.57 -27.64 6.60
CA THR A 349 -0.55 -28.39 5.32
C THR A 349 -0.02 -29.82 5.48
N PHE A 350 0.78 -30.10 6.49
CA PHE A 350 1.37 -31.42 6.74
C PHE A 350 0.37 -32.43 7.28
N SER A 351 -0.72 -32.01 7.91
CA SER A 351 -1.72 -32.86 8.56
C SER A 351 -3.16 -32.61 8.10
N TYR A 352 -3.35 -31.81 7.05
CA TYR A 352 -4.66 -31.41 6.56
C TYR A 352 -5.02 -32.07 5.25
N ASP A 353 -6.09 -32.85 5.26
CA ASP A 353 -6.59 -33.64 4.10
C ASP A 353 -7.58 -32.84 3.21
N GLY A 354 -7.86 -31.59 3.55
CA GLY A 354 -8.79 -30.73 2.79
C GLY A 354 -8.11 -29.96 1.65
N ASP A 355 -8.87 -28.98 1.10
CA ASP A 355 -8.42 -28.16 -0.02
C ASP A 355 -7.15 -27.39 0.29
N ILE A 356 -6.11 -27.57 -0.53
CA ILE A 356 -4.85 -26.83 -0.49
C ILE A 356 -4.74 -25.96 -1.73
N VAL A 357 -4.39 -24.68 -1.54
CA VAL A 357 -4.18 -23.71 -2.62
C VAL A 357 -2.76 -23.15 -2.60
N THR A 358 -2.33 -22.64 -3.74
CA THR A 358 -1.05 -21.91 -3.82
C THR A 358 -1.31 -20.43 -3.57
N ASP A 359 -0.64 -19.86 -2.56
CA ASP A 359 -0.75 -18.45 -2.23
C ASP A 359 0.02 -17.55 -3.23
N TYR A 360 -0.12 -16.22 -3.08
CA TYR A 360 0.58 -15.23 -3.92
C TYR A 360 2.11 -15.40 -3.96
N TYR A 361 2.70 -16.01 -2.92
CA TYR A 361 4.13 -16.25 -2.82
C TYR A 361 4.57 -17.64 -3.33
N GLY A 362 3.64 -18.40 -3.94
CA GLY A 362 3.90 -19.73 -4.44
C GLY A 362 3.93 -20.84 -3.35
N ARG A 363 3.44 -20.55 -2.13
CA ARG A 363 3.43 -21.50 -1.02
C ARG A 363 2.12 -22.27 -1.00
N ARG A 364 2.20 -23.56 -0.73
CA ARG A 364 1.00 -24.39 -0.50
C ARG A 364 0.46 -24.12 0.90
N VAL A 365 -0.79 -23.70 0.99
CA VAL A 365 -1.49 -23.38 2.25
C VAL A 365 -2.89 -23.96 2.21
N PRO A 366 -3.51 -24.29 3.35
CA PRO A 366 -4.92 -24.64 3.38
C PRO A 366 -5.74 -23.51 2.78
N LYS A 367 -6.79 -23.87 2.03
CA LYS A 367 -7.68 -22.89 1.41
C LYS A 367 -8.23 -21.93 2.48
N PRO A 368 -8.08 -20.62 2.35
CA PRO A 368 -8.61 -19.65 3.32
C PRO A 368 -10.12 -19.79 3.47
N ALA A 369 -10.61 -19.74 4.71
CA ALA A 369 -12.03 -19.60 4.96
C ALA A 369 -12.49 -18.20 4.54
N HIS A 370 -13.60 -18.12 3.84
CA HIS A 370 -14.16 -16.87 3.33
C HIS A 370 -15.67 -16.90 3.41
N GLY A 371 -16.25 -15.83 3.89
CA GLY A 371 -17.69 -15.67 3.95
C GLY A 371 -18.11 -14.20 4.01
N HIS A 372 -19.39 -13.98 3.81
CA HIS A 372 -20.01 -12.66 3.97
C HIS A 372 -21.33 -12.77 4.72
N LYS A 373 -21.71 -11.68 5.36
CA LYS A 373 -23.00 -11.56 6.06
C LYS A 373 -23.60 -10.19 5.77
N THR A 374 -24.82 -10.17 5.28
CA THR A 374 -25.59 -8.95 5.01
C THR A 374 -26.54 -8.71 6.16
N LEU A 375 -26.69 -7.46 6.57
CA LEU A 375 -27.63 -7.00 7.57
C LEU A 375 -28.85 -6.35 6.88
N ASP A 376 -29.98 -6.38 7.53
CA ASP A 376 -31.23 -5.81 7.00
C ASP A 376 -31.21 -4.28 6.89
N TYR A 377 -30.25 -3.64 7.57
CA TYR A 377 -30.09 -2.18 7.56
C TYR A 377 -28.62 -1.79 7.78
N SER A 378 -28.29 -0.58 7.32
CA SER A 378 -26.95 -0.02 7.48
C SER A 378 -26.72 0.46 8.92
N THR A 379 -25.57 0.11 9.52
CA THR A 379 -25.21 0.46 10.90
C THR A 379 -23.70 0.68 11.05
N SER A 380 -23.31 1.43 12.09
CA SER A 380 -21.95 1.50 12.64
C SER A 380 -21.86 0.99 14.09
N SER A 381 -22.94 0.36 14.61
CA SER A 381 -22.97 -0.21 15.96
C SER A 381 -21.92 -1.29 16.14
N SER A 382 -20.96 -1.07 17.03
CA SER A 382 -19.93 -2.04 17.37
C SER A 382 -20.54 -3.37 17.88
N LYS A 383 -21.60 -3.30 18.68
CA LYS A 383 -22.27 -4.48 19.25
C LYS A 383 -22.87 -5.36 18.15
N ILE A 384 -23.61 -4.75 17.21
CA ILE A 384 -24.28 -5.47 16.11
C ILE A 384 -23.23 -6.05 15.15
N LEU A 385 -22.28 -5.23 14.69
CA LEU A 385 -21.25 -5.67 13.78
C LEU A 385 -20.38 -6.78 14.37
N THR A 386 -20.03 -6.67 15.69
CA THR A 386 -19.26 -7.70 16.38
C THR A 386 -20.03 -9.02 16.48
N SER A 387 -21.31 -8.98 16.91
CA SER A 387 -22.14 -10.19 16.98
C SER A 387 -22.21 -10.89 15.62
N LYS A 388 -22.53 -10.16 14.56
CA LYS A 388 -22.68 -10.71 13.22
C LYS A 388 -21.37 -11.21 12.62
N CYS A 389 -20.27 -10.53 12.89
CA CYS A 389 -18.96 -10.97 12.44
C CYS A 389 -18.48 -12.25 13.16
N LEU A 390 -18.78 -12.37 14.47
CA LEU A 390 -18.45 -13.57 15.24
C LEU A 390 -19.34 -14.76 14.87
N GLU A 391 -20.64 -14.55 14.59
CA GLU A 391 -21.50 -15.57 14.00
C GLU A 391 -20.90 -16.08 12.68
N LEU A 392 -20.51 -15.16 11.77
CA LEU A 392 -19.87 -15.53 10.50
C LEU A 392 -18.55 -16.28 10.71
N TYR A 393 -17.73 -15.85 11.67
CA TYR A 393 -16.49 -16.54 12.00
C TYR A 393 -16.76 -17.99 12.43
N ASP A 394 -17.71 -18.19 13.34
CA ASP A 394 -18.05 -19.52 13.88
C ASP A 394 -18.64 -20.46 12.80
N GLU A 395 -19.29 -19.88 11.75
CA GLU A 395 -19.85 -20.59 10.60
C GLU A 395 -18.77 -21.07 9.62
N ILE A 396 -17.76 -20.23 9.32
CA ILE A 396 -16.82 -20.51 8.21
C ILE A 396 -15.52 -21.16 8.63
N ILE A 397 -15.13 -21.04 9.91
CA ILE A 397 -13.82 -21.43 10.40
C ILE A 397 -13.66 -22.96 10.48
N ASN A 398 -12.51 -23.48 10.05
CA ASN A 398 -12.08 -24.82 10.44
C ASN A 398 -11.38 -24.74 11.82
N LYS A 399 -12.06 -25.24 12.85
CA LYS A 399 -11.63 -25.15 14.27
C LYS A 399 -10.35 -25.94 14.57
N ASN A 400 -9.96 -26.86 13.69
CA ASN A 400 -8.78 -27.73 13.86
C ASN A 400 -7.52 -27.10 13.27
N LEU A 401 -7.64 -25.99 12.52
CA LEU A 401 -6.51 -25.35 11.85
C LEU A 401 -6.07 -24.10 12.60
N LEU A 402 -4.76 -23.91 12.70
CA LEU A 402 -4.18 -22.70 13.26
C LEU A 402 -4.31 -21.53 12.28
N VAL A 403 -4.72 -20.38 12.78
CA VAL A 403 -4.95 -19.14 12.04
C VAL A 403 -3.66 -18.31 12.00
N ARG A 404 -3.37 -17.75 10.83
CA ARG A 404 -2.21 -16.86 10.61
C ARG A 404 -2.58 -15.48 10.13
N ARG A 405 -3.70 -15.34 9.44
CA ARG A 405 -4.13 -14.07 8.85
C ARG A 405 -5.64 -13.89 9.00
N ILE A 406 -6.04 -12.67 9.32
CA ILE A 406 -7.44 -12.25 9.43
C ILE A 406 -7.61 -10.98 8.59
N ASN A 407 -8.63 -10.95 7.73
CA ASN A 407 -9.06 -9.75 7.01
C ASN A 407 -10.56 -9.58 7.21
N ILE A 408 -10.97 -8.37 7.57
CA ILE A 408 -12.37 -7.97 7.72
C ILE A 408 -12.62 -6.79 6.79
N CYS A 409 -13.74 -6.80 6.10
CA CYS A 409 -14.15 -5.72 5.22
C CYS A 409 -15.61 -5.36 5.50
N ALA A 410 -15.86 -4.08 5.75
CA ALA A 410 -17.19 -3.48 5.68
C ALA A 410 -17.43 -3.08 4.22
N CYS A 411 -18.45 -3.68 3.59
CA CYS A 411 -18.84 -3.40 2.21
C CYS A 411 -20.12 -2.56 2.17
N ASN A 412 -20.49 -2.04 1.01
CA ASN A 412 -21.66 -1.16 0.84
C ASN A 412 -21.65 0.00 1.85
N VAL A 413 -20.50 0.63 1.98
CA VAL A 413 -20.32 1.74 2.94
C VAL A 413 -20.98 3.00 2.39
N ILE A 414 -21.93 3.55 3.13
CA ILE A 414 -22.66 4.78 2.80
C ILE A 414 -22.51 5.84 3.89
N ASP A 415 -22.84 7.08 3.57
CA ASP A 415 -22.88 8.16 4.56
C ASP A 415 -24.00 7.95 5.59
N GLU A 416 -23.73 8.27 6.87
CA GLU A 416 -24.73 8.18 7.96
C GLU A 416 -26.03 8.96 7.63
N LYS A 417 -25.88 10.09 6.89
CA LYS A 417 -27.02 10.92 6.46
C LYS A 417 -27.90 10.21 5.44
N ASP A 418 -27.32 9.42 4.56
CA ASP A 418 -28.05 8.69 3.51
C ASP A 418 -28.68 7.42 4.06
N ALA A 419 -27.99 6.70 4.97
CA ALA A 419 -28.56 5.57 5.70
C ALA A 419 -29.84 5.92 6.47
N LYS A 420 -29.93 7.13 7.03
CA LYS A 420 -31.13 7.61 7.73
C LYS A 420 -32.33 7.83 6.80
N LYS A 421 -32.11 8.07 5.50
CA LYS A 421 -33.19 8.22 4.52
C LYS A 421 -33.74 6.86 4.08
N GLU A 422 -32.89 5.83 3.95
CA GLU A 422 -33.30 4.47 3.53
C GLU A 422 -34.27 3.81 4.51
N VAL A 423 -34.16 4.11 5.80
CA VAL A 423 -34.99 3.52 6.87
C VAL A 423 -36.49 3.89 6.77
N ASN A 424 -36.85 4.86 5.94
CA ASN A 424 -38.25 5.29 5.76
C ASN A 424 -39.04 4.44 4.76
N PHE A 425 -38.44 3.44 4.11
CA PHE A 425 -39.06 2.62 3.06
C PHE A 425 -39.19 1.12 3.40
N SER A 426 -39.19 0.71 4.68
CA SER A 426 -39.49 -0.68 4.99
C SER A 426 -40.98 -0.95 4.77
N GLN A 427 -41.27 -1.87 3.85
CA GLN A 427 -42.62 -2.36 3.57
C GLN A 427 -43.21 -2.92 4.86
N LEU A 428 -44.31 -2.32 5.31
CA LEU A 428 -45.08 -2.82 6.47
C LEU A 428 -45.77 -4.11 6.05
N ASP A 429 -45.46 -5.21 6.72
CA ASP A 429 -46.16 -6.48 6.54
C ASP A 429 -47.60 -6.34 7.10
N LEU A 430 -48.57 -6.45 6.20
CA LEU A 430 -50.00 -6.22 6.49
C LEU A 430 -50.62 -7.28 7.40
N PHE A 431 -49.90 -8.38 7.72
CA PHE A 431 -50.44 -9.55 8.40
C PHE A 431 -49.79 -9.85 9.76
N SER A 432 -48.84 -9.07 10.23
CA SER A 432 -48.22 -9.27 11.56
C SER A 432 -48.91 -8.42 12.63
N ASN A 433 -49.11 -8.99 13.82
CA ASN A 433 -49.70 -8.34 15.00
C ASN A 433 -48.75 -7.28 15.58
N ASN A 434 -48.83 -6.05 15.06
CA ASN A 434 -47.71 -5.12 14.83
C ASN A 434 -47.31 -4.25 16.02
N ASN A 435 -48.06 -4.20 17.14
CA ASN A 435 -47.72 -3.23 18.19
C ASN A 435 -46.51 -3.64 19.01
N LYS A 436 -46.37 -4.92 19.38
CA LYS A 436 -45.19 -5.39 20.14
C LYS A 436 -43.89 -5.37 19.31
N VAL A 437 -43.95 -5.85 18.05
CA VAL A 437 -42.82 -5.86 17.18
C VAL A 437 -42.38 -4.44 16.80
N LEU A 438 -43.30 -3.50 16.68
CA LEU A 438 -43.01 -2.08 16.46
C LEU A 438 -42.39 -1.40 17.68
N GLU A 439 -42.83 -1.76 18.89
CA GLU A 439 -42.25 -1.26 20.14
C GLU A 439 -40.84 -1.81 20.35
N GLU A 440 -40.62 -3.11 20.18
CA GLU A 440 -39.26 -3.73 20.23
C GLU A 440 -38.31 -3.12 19.23
N LYS A 441 -38.72 -2.94 17.96
CA LYS A 441 -37.93 -2.26 16.94
C LYS A 441 -37.62 -0.80 17.26
N LYS A 442 -38.55 -0.08 17.95
CA LYS A 442 -38.30 1.29 18.40
C LYS A 442 -37.29 1.34 19.55
N GLU A 443 -37.42 0.43 20.53
CA GLU A 443 -36.48 0.35 21.66
C GLU A 443 -35.07 -0.03 21.17
N ASP A 444 -34.96 -0.97 20.26
CA ASP A 444 -33.65 -1.37 19.67
C ASP A 444 -33.02 -0.23 18.89
N LYS A 445 -33.81 0.57 18.16
CA LYS A 445 -33.31 1.79 17.47
C LYS A 445 -32.81 2.83 18.48
N ILE A 446 -33.51 3.03 19.62
CA ILE A 446 -33.08 3.98 20.65
C ILE A 446 -31.77 3.51 21.27
N LYS A 447 -31.67 2.24 21.69
CA LYS A 447 -30.43 1.64 22.21
C LYS A 447 -29.24 1.75 21.24
N GLN A 448 -29.50 1.52 19.97
CA GLN A 448 -28.48 1.66 18.90
C GLN A 448 -28.02 3.11 18.74
N ASN A 449 -28.94 4.08 18.75
CA ASN A 449 -28.57 5.49 18.63
C ASN A 449 -27.74 5.96 19.85
N ASP A 450 -28.03 5.48 21.03
CA ASP A 450 -27.29 5.83 22.26
C ASP A 450 -25.91 5.16 22.25
N GLU A 451 -25.78 3.94 21.71
CA GLU A 451 -24.48 3.29 21.47
C GLU A 451 -23.63 4.09 20.49
N ILE A 452 -24.19 4.53 19.36
CA ILE A 452 -23.46 5.34 18.36
C ILE A 452 -23.01 6.68 18.97
N LYS A 453 -23.84 7.33 19.79
CA LYS A 453 -23.43 8.53 20.51
C LYS A 453 -22.25 8.26 21.46
N LEU A 454 -22.30 7.15 22.19
CA LEU A 454 -21.20 6.73 23.06
C LEU A 454 -19.93 6.43 22.24
N GLN A 455 -20.05 5.75 21.10
CA GLN A 455 -18.93 5.50 20.19
C GLN A 455 -18.29 6.81 19.68
N LYS A 456 -19.09 7.83 19.35
CA LYS A 456 -18.59 9.17 18.96
C LYS A 456 -17.78 9.82 20.08
N ILE A 457 -18.25 9.72 21.34
CA ILE A 457 -17.52 10.22 22.51
C ILE A 457 -16.20 9.46 22.70
N VAL A 458 -16.25 8.12 22.65
CA VAL A 458 -15.06 7.26 22.78
C VAL A 458 -14.03 7.60 21.69
N THR A 459 -14.46 7.77 20.46
CA THR A 459 -13.58 8.13 19.32
C THR A 459 -12.96 9.51 19.51
N SER A 460 -13.74 10.49 19.97
CA SER A 460 -13.23 11.83 20.29
C SER A 460 -12.16 11.80 21.39
N LEU A 461 -12.37 11.02 22.46
CA LEU A 461 -11.39 10.83 23.53
C LEU A 461 -10.13 10.12 23.02
N LYS A 462 -10.28 9.07 22.21
CA LYS A 462 -9.14 8.37 21.58
C LYS A 462 -8.32 9.28 20.68
N ASN A 463 -8.96 10.18 19.92
CA ASN A 463 -8.26 11.14 19.08
C ASN A 463 -7.51 12.19 19.89
N LYS A 464 -8.07 12.63 21.01
CA LYS A 464 -7.46 13.65 21.87
C LYS A 464 -6.32 13.10 22.74
N TYR A 465 -6.50 11.91 23.31
CA TYR A 465 -5.59 11.36 24.33
C TYR A 465 -4.84 10.09 23.88
N GLY A 466 -5.08 9.62 22.67
CA GLY A 466 -4.44 8.43 22.10
C GLY A 466 -5.35 7.20 22.11
N LYS A 467 -5.12 6.32 21.12
CA LYS A 467 -6.03 5.17 20.85
C LYS A 467 -6.15 4.18 22.00
N ASN A 468 -5.19 4.14 22.93
CA ASN A 468 -5.17 3.21 24.07
C ASN A 468 -5.77 3.77 25.35
N ILE A 469 -6.29 5.02 25.37
CA ILE A 469 -6.88 5.63 26.57
C ILE A 469 -8.13 4.89 27.06
N ILE A 470 -8.89 4.31 26.12
CA ILE A 470 -10.07 3.50 26.40
C ILE A 470 -9.95 2.19 25.63
N LEU A 471 -9.92 1.07 26.35
CA LEU A 471 -9.89 -0.28 25.78
C LEU A 471 -11.08 -1.08 26.35
N LYS A 472 -11.64 -1.99 25.57
CA LYS A 472 -12.59 -3.00 26.07
C LYS A 472 -11.83 -4.06 26.86
N ALA A 473 -12.46 -4.69 27.84
CA ALA A 473 -11.85 -5.72 28.68
C ALA A 473 -11.23 -6.86 27.86
N MET A 474 -11.87 -7.26 26.76
CA MET A 474 -11.35 -8.28 25.85
C MET A 474 -9.95 -7.96 25.28
N SER A 475 -9.60 -6.67 25.16
CA SER A 475 -8.26 -6.25 24.67
C SER A 475 -7.16 -6.36 25.72
N LEU A 476 -7.49 -6.85 26.93
CA LEU A 476 -6.55 -7.16 28.01
C LEU A 476 -6.37 -8.66 28.20
N GLU A 477 -7.11 -9.49 27.47
CA GLU A 477 -7.01 -10.95 27.53
C GLU A 477 -5.71 -11.46 26.90
N GLU A 478 -5.30 -12.68 27.28
CA GLU A 478 -4.14 -13.33 26.69
C GLU A 478 -4.33 -13.56 25.19
N GLY A 479 -3.38 -13.07 24.40
CA GLY A 479 -3.43 -13.15 22.94
C GLY A 479 -4.09 -11.94 22.28
N ALA A 480 -4.67 -10.99 23.01
CA ALA A 480 -5.19 -9.74 22.47
C ALA A 480 -4.05 -8.91 21.81
N THR A 481 -4.36 -8.23 20.71
CA THR A 481 -3.38 -7.45 19.94
C THR A 481 -3.73 -5.98 19.80
N MET A 482 -4.90 -5.54 20.24
CA MET A 482 -5.42 -4.19 20.06
C MET A 482 -4.44 -3.10 20.56
N LYS A 483 -3.89 -3.30 21.76
CA LYS A 483 -2.98 -2.32 22.37
C LYS A 483 -1.75 -2.07 21.51
N GLU A 484 -1.17 -3.13 20.95
CA GLU A 484 -0.01 -3.02 20.04
C GLU A 484 -0.41 -2.45 18.69
N ARG A 485 -1.56 -2.88 18.12
CA ARG A 485 -2.08 -2.38 16.85
C ARG A 485 -2.35 -0.88 16.90
N ASN A 486 -2.87 -0.37 18.00
CA ASN A 486 -3.13 1.05 18.17
C ASN A 486 -1.86 1.92 18.14
N MET A 487 -0.70 1.34 18.43
CA MET A 487 0.60 1.99 18.31
C MET A 487 1.22 1.88 16.91
N GLN A 488 0.54 1.20 15.98
CA GLN A 488 1.01 1.02 14.62
C GLN A 488 0.32 1.98 13.65
N VAL A 489 1.01 2.29 12.56
CA VAL A 489 0.47 2.98 11.38
C VAL A 489 0.75 2.10 10.17
N GLY A 490 -0.29 1.69 9.45
CA GLY A 490 -0.14 0.76 8.32
C GLY A 490 0.50 -0.60 8.68
N GLY A 491 0.32 -1.08 9.93
CA GLY A 491 0.89 -2.34 10.42
C GLY A 491 2.37 -2.27 10.84
N HIS A 492 2.95 -1.07 10.92
CA HIS A 492 4.33 -0.82 11.34
C HIS A 492 4.37 0.15 12.53
N LYS A 493 5.48 0.18 13.28
CA LYS A 493 5.64 1.11 14.42
C LYS A 493 5.41 2.55 14.00
N GLY A 494 4.56 3.27 14.77
CA GLY A 494 4.15 4.63 14.52
C GLY A 494 5.14 5.69 15.01
#